data_fdcb22c4297fe703172ee892a65fe843
#
_entry.id   fdcb22c4297fe703172ee892a65fe843
#
_cell.length_a   1.000
_cell.length_b   1.000
_cell.length_c   1.000
_cell.angle_alpha   90.00
_cell.angle_beta   90.00
_cell.angle_gamma   90.00
#
_symmetry.space_group_name_H-M   'P 1'
#
loop_
_entity.id
_entity.type
_entity.pdbx_description
1 polymer ?
#
loop_
_entity_poly.entity_id
_entity_poly.type
_entity_poly.pdbx_seq_one_letter_code
_entity_poly.pdbx_strand_id
1 'polypeptide(L)'
;MRNEVGIMLNILQASLKQQRSNKKIRFRAESVSYLANQGVVFQIDSGRHGGNFFGFDLGGLISQIPKPPKPPKDPKSNRFEINIDENEIERMVMDFVEHGDHYDDELSDKMRNLSEEQRELGWLKRELERSRRDLEFEKRNADSTRRQEIDNRLSEFNKEVAKLAAKTAGLEKFRNELESERNQEMANRQAVKKKLYSESLALFEDTIGDMLCSYGAGLRSLSNDENITFLLSDFVEADDDSVIGSHDKVYVFKHKDVKACVTGKSDKNKLLTAANTYLF
;
A
#
# COMPACT_ATOMS: atom_id res chain seq x y z
N MET A 1 -28.22 2.10 -32.02
CA MET A 1 -27.78 2.15 -30.63
C MET A 1 -27.12 0.85 -30.17
N ARG A 2 -27.84 -0.30 -30.03
CA ARG A 2 -27.24 -1.55 -29.45
C ARG A 2 -25.96 -2.02 -30.15
N ASN A 3 -25.94 -2.02 -31.47
CA ASN A 3 -24.75 -2.42 -32.27
C ASN A 3 -23.61 -1.39 -32.12
N GLU A 4 -23.91 -0.10 -32.12
CA GLU A 4 -22.91 0.97 -32.00
C GLU A 4 -22.19 0.89 -30.66
N VAL A 5 -22.95 0.71 -29.58
CA VAL A 5 -22.43 0.58 -28.21
C VAL A 5 -21.59 -0.69 -28.06
N GLY A 6 -22.02 -1.81 -28.66
CA GLY A 6 -21.25 -3.07 -28.66
C GLY A 6 -19.92 -2.95 -29.42
N ILE A 7 -19.90 -2.23 -30.55
CA ILE A 7 -18.65 -1.95 -31.29
C ILE A 7 -17.70 -1.11 -30.44
N MET A 8 -18.22 -0.06 -29.78
CA MET A 8 -17.41 0.79 -28.91
C MET A 8 -16.82 0.00 -27.72
N LEU A 9 -17.60 -0.92 -27.15
CA LEU A 9 -17.09 -1.81 -26.08
C LEU A 9 -15.91 -2.67 -26.58
N ASN A 10 -16.03 -3.25 -27.77
CA ASN A 10 -14.96 -4.07 -28.36
C ASN A 10 -13.70 -3.22 -28.64
N ILE A 11 -13.87 -1.99 -29.12
CA ILE A 11 -12.75 -1.06 -29.34
C ILE A 11 -12.09 -0.74 -28.00
N LEU A 12 -12.86 -0.41 -26.98
CA LEU A 12 -12.35 -0.13 -25.64
C LEU A 12 -11.57 -1.33 -25.07
N GLN A 13 -12.14 -2.55 -25.19
CA GLN A 13 -11.46 -3.78 -24.76
C GLN A 13 -10.14 -4.00 -25.51
N ALA A 14 -10.12 -3.77 -26.83
CA ALA A 14 -8.90 -3.89 -27.63
C ALA A 14 -7.85 -2.84 -27.23
N SER A 15 -8.25 -1.59 -27.04
CA SER A 15 -7.36 -0.48 -26.63
C SER A 15 -6.76 -0.73 -25.25
N LEU A 16 -7.57 -1.13 -24.28
CA LEU A 16 -7.10 -1.48 -22.92
C LEU A 16 -6.20 -2.73 -22.94
N LYS A 17 -6.46 -3.68 -23.85
CA LYS A 17 -5.62 -4.87 -23.99
C LYS A 17 -4.26 -4.57 -24.62
N GLN A 18 -4.20 -3.63 -25.55
CA GLN A 18 -2.95 -3.26 -26.23
C GLN A 18 -1.96 -2.61 -25.26
N GLN A 19 -2.44 -1.89 -24.26
CA GLN A 19 -1.61 -1.24 -23.24
C GLN A 19 -1.09 -2.19 -22.15
N ARG A 20 -1.50 -3.46 -22.15
CA ARG A 20 -1.08 -4.47 -21.15
C ARG A 20 0.42 -4.80 -21.14
N SER A 21 1.21 -4.31 -22.09
CA SER A 21 2.65 -4.58 -22.17
C SER A 21 3.48 -3.94 -21.04
N ASN A 22 2.94 -2.96 -20.33
CA ASN A 22 3.60 -2.26 -19.23
C ASN A 22 2.96 -2.61 -17.88
N LYS A 23 3.26 -3.72 -17.28
CA LYS A 23 3.18 -4.18 -15.86
C LYS A 23 2.32 -3.36 -14.84
N LYS A 24 1.39 -2.50 -15.28
CA LYS A 24 0.53 -1.61 -14.49
C LYS A 24 -0.84 -2.24 -14.24
N ILE A 25 -1.70 -1.59 -13.46
CA ILE A 25 -3.05 -2.06 -13.17
C ILE A 25 -3.77 -2.42 -14.49
N ARG A 26 -4.45 -3.58 -14.51
CA ARG A 26 -5.15 -4.07 -15.70
C ARG A 26 -6.59 -3.59 -15.66
N PHE A 27 -6.92 -2.68 -16.56
CA PHE A 27 -8.30 -2.31 -16.79
C PHE A 27 -8.96 -3.28 -17.77
N ARG A 28 -10.17 -3.71 -17.45
CA ARG A 28 -10.98 -4.59 -18.25
C ARG A 28 -12.38 -4.02 -18.43
N ALA A 29 -12.76 -3.64 -19.63
CA ALA A 29 -14.12 -3.26 -19.91
C ALA A 29 -15.02 -4.52 -19.89
N GLU A 30 -15.96 -4.57 -18.94
CA GLU A 30 -16.80 -5.73 -18.70
C GLU A 30 -18.12 -5.64 -19.45
N SER A 31 -18.78 -4.51 -19.32
CA SER A 31 -20.12 -4.32 -19.85
C SER A 31 -20.35 -2.90 -20.32
N VAL A 32 -21.40 -2.73 -21.10
CA VAL A 32 -21.90 -1.42 -21.53
C VAL A 32 -23.41 -1.42 -21.50
N SER A 33 -23.98 -0.34 -20.99
CA SER A 33 -25.43 -0.13 -20.87
C SER A 33 -25.81 1.20 -21.44
N TYR A 34 -26.94 1.25 -22.13
CA TYR A 34 -27.54 2.51 -22.56
C TYR A 34 -28.72 2.85 -21.63
N LEU A 35 -28.67 4.04 -21.05
CA LEU A 35 -29.71 4.60 -20.21
C LEU A 35 -30.43 5.70 -21.00
N ALA A 36 -31.73 5.52 -21.27
CA ALA A 36 -32.51 6.44 -22.07
C ALA A 36 -32.45 7.88 -21.52
N ASN A 37 -32.13 8.84 -22.40
CA ASN A 37 -31.96 10.27 -22.08
C ASN A 37 -30.79 10.59 -21.11
N GLN A 38 -29.98 9.63 -20.73
CA GLN A 38 -28.80 9.84 -19.88
C GLN A 38 -27.52 9.55 -20.67
N GLY A 39 -27.53 8.50 -21.48
CA GLY A 39 -26.41 8.15 -22.33
C GLY A 39 -25.90 6.72 -22.15
N VAL A 40 -24.64 6.51 -22.45
CA VAL A 40 -23.97 5.20 -22.42
C VAL A 40 -23.07 5.11 -21.20
N VAL A 41 -23.12 4.00 -20.47
CA VAL A 41 -22.27 3.70 -19.32
C VAL A 41 -21.43 2.47 -19.63
N PHE A 42 -20.12 2.65 -19.65
CA PHE A 42 -19.13 1.56 -19.72
C PHE A 42 -18.68 1.21 -18.31
N GLN A 43 -18.83 -0.04 -17.93
CA GLN A 43 -18.35 -0.57 -16.66
C GLN A 43 -16.99 -1.22 -16.88
N ILE A 44 -16.04 -0.83 -16.04
CA ILE A 44 -14.63 -1.21 -16.17
C ILE A 44 -14.17 -1.74 -14.82
N ASP A 45 -13.67 -2.96 -14.84
CA ASP A 45 -13.04 -3.60 -13.69
C ASP A 45 -11.54 -3.31 -13.70
N SER A 46 -10.99 -2.99 -12.54
CA SER A 46 -9.56 -2.76 -12.32
C SER A 46 -8.80 -4.04 -11.95
N GLY A 47 -9.42 -5.22 -12.08
CA GLY A 47 -8.78 -6.52 -11.80
C GLY A 47 -8.59 -6.82 -10.33
N ARG A 48 -9.33 -6.17 -9.44
CA ARG A 48 -9.20 -6.25 -7.98
C ARG A 48 -9.90 -7.45 -7.32
N HIS A 49 -10.31 -8.45 -8.06
CA HIS A 49 -10.97 -9.64 -7.48
C HIS A 49 -9.97 -10.42 -6.61
N GLY A 50 -10.11 -10.28 -5.30
CA GLY A 50 -9.45 -11.13 -4.30
C GLY A 50 -8.41 -10.48 -3.41
N GLY A 51 -8.73 -9.41 -2.69
CA GLY A 51 -7.97 -8.99 -1.49
C GLY A 51 -6.58 -8.38 -1.72
N ASN A 52 -5.95 -8.57 -2.85
CA ASN A 52 -4.65 -7.99 -3.19
C ASN A 52 -4.81 -6.95 -4.29
N PHE A 53 -4.49 -5.71 -3.98
CA PHE A 53 -4.59 -4.54 -4.85
C PHE A 53 -3.85 -4.67 -6.21
N PHE A 54 -2.99 -5.65 -6.36
CA PHE A 54 -2.23 -5.88 -7.57
C PHE A 54 -2.58 -7.23 -8.19
N GLY A 55 -3.54 -7.25 -9.11
CA GLY A 55 -3.76 -8.38 -10.01
C GLY A 55 -2.64 -8.48 -11.05
N PHE A 56 -1.39 -8.56 -10.62
CA PHE A 56 -0.26 -8.86 -11.50
C PHE A 56 -0.22 -10.38 -11.74
N ASP A 57 -0.36 -10.76 -12.99
CA ASP A 57 0.02 -12.10 -13.43
C ASP A 57 1.55 -12.19 -13.50
N LEU A 58 2.17 -12.42 -12.37
CA LEU A 58 3.62 -12.56 -12.22
C LEU A 58 4.11 -13.99 -12.48
N GLY A 59 3.20 -14.94 -12.67
CA GLY A 59 3.57 -16.35 -12.88
C GLY A 59 4.47 -16.60 -14.11
N GLY A 60 4.57 -15.63 -15.04
CA GLY A 60 5.44 -15.74 -16.21
C GLY A 60 6.83 -15.11 -16.09
N LEU A 61 7.08 -14.28 -15.04
CA LEU A 61 8.33 -13.51 -14.92
C LEU A 61 9.31 -14.03 -13.86
N ILE A 62 8.82 -14.80 -12.88
CA ILE A 62 9.61 -15.27 -11.72
C ILE A 62 10.69 -16.30 -12.11
N SER A 63 10.57 -16.93 -13.27
CA SER A 63 11.51 -18.01 -13.68
C SER A 63 12.88 -17.56 -14.21
N GLN A 64 13.14 -16.26 -14.33
CA GLN A 64 14.35 -15.76 -15.04
C GLN A 64 15.27 -14.81 -14.25
N ILE A 65 15.07 -14.56 -12.95
CA ILE A 65 15.88 -13.59 -12.22
C ILE A 65 16.87 -14.27 -11.24
N PRO A 66 18.20 -14.06 -11.37
CA PRO A 66 19.19 -14.51 -10.38
C PRO A 66 19.07 -13.68 -9.09
N LYS A 67 19.11 -14.36 -7.93
CA LYS A 67 19.06 -13.72 -6.61
C LYS A 67 20.22 -12.74 -6.41
N PRO A 68 19.97 -11.48 -6.03
CA PRO A 68 21.04 -10.53 -5.72
C PRO A 68 21.71 -10.82 -4.37
N PRO A 69 23.02 -10.49 -4.22
CA PRO A 69 23.75 -10.65 -2.97
C PRO A 69 23.32 -9.62 -1.93
N LYS A 70 23.29 -10.04 -0.65
CA LYS A 70 22.92 -9.18 0.49
C LYS A 70 23.88 -8.01 0.63
N PRO A 71 23.41 -6.77 0.84
CA PRO A 71 24.28 -5.61 1.04
C PRO A 71 24.91 -5.61 2.45
N PRO A 72 26.13 -5.04 2.61
CA PRO A 72 26.79 -4.91 3.90
C PRO A 72 26.15 -3.80 4.75
N LYS A 73 26.08 -4.06 6.06
CA LYS A 73 25.55 -3.10 7.06
C LYS A 73 26.57 -1.98 7.30
N ASP A 74 26.20 -0.76 7.00
CA ASP A 74 26.92 0.44 7.45
C ASP A 74 26.01 1.36 8.28
N PRO A 75 26.41 1.70 9.50
CA PRO A 75 25.58 2.52 10.37
C PRO A 75 26.06 3.97 10.40
N LYS A 76 25.69 4.81 9.47
CA LYS A 76 25.71 6.28 9.60
C LYS A 76 25.21 6.97 8.32
N SER A 77 23.95 7.41 8.29
CA SER A 77 23.61 8.75 7.76
C SER A 77 22.15 9.07 7.99
N ASN A 78 21.90 10.00 8.90
CA ASN A 78 20.64 10.72 9.04
C ASN A 78 20.59 11.80 7.97
N ARG A 79 19.84 11.56 6.90
CA ARG A 79 19.15 12.60 6.11
C ARG A 79 18.41 11.92 4.96
N PHE A 80 17.09 11.79 5.07
CA PHE A 80 16.28 11.25 4.01
C PHE A 80 15.71 12.38 3.15
N GLU A 81 16.35 12.62 2.01
CA GLU A 81 15.66 13.10 0.83
C GLU A 81 15.20 11.88 0.05
N ILE A 82 13.87 11.69 -0.07
CA ILE A 82 13.30 10.58 -0.81
C ILE A 82 13.40 10.90 -2.30
N ASN A 83 14.56 10.63 -2.89
CA ASN A 83 14.72 10.53 -4.33
C ASN A 83 14.63 9.04 -4.69
N ILE A 84 13.41 8.57 -4.91
CA ILE A 84 13.18 7.18 -5.30
C ILE A 84 13.35 7.11 -6.83
N ASP A 85 14.42 6.46 -7.28
CA ASP A 85 14.67 6.16 -8.69
C ASP A 85 13.61 5.18 -9.24
N GLU A 86 13.25 5.33 -10.51
CA GLU A 86 12.26 4.50 -11.21
C GLU A 86 12.57 2.98 -11.11
N ASN A 87 13.87 2.63 -11.17
CA ASN A 87 14.37 1.26 -11.01
C ASN A 87 14.23 0.74 -9.56
N GLU A 88 14.27 1.61 -8.58
CA GLU A 88 14.13 1.27 -7.16
C GLU A 88 12.66 0.97 -6.83
N ILE A 89 11.72 1.69 -7.47
CA ILE A 89 10.28 1.40 -7.36
C ILE A 89 9.93 0.06 -8.00
N GLU A 90 10.50 -0.27 -9.16
CA GLU A 90 10.28 -1.58 -9.78
C GLU A 90 10.79 -2.72 -8.89
N ARG A 91 11.93 -2.53 -8.21
CA ARG A 91 12.45 -3.50 -7.23
C ARG A 91 11.56 -3.61 -6.00
N MET A 92 11.11 -2.49 -5.43
CA MET A 92 10.20 -2.49 -4.27
C MET A 92 8.85 -3.12 -4.62
N VAL A 93 8.32 -2.88 -5.81
CA VAL A 93 7.07 -3.52 -6.28
C VAL A 93 7.25 -5.02 -6.43
N MET A 94 8.40 -5.48 -6.97
CA MET A 94 8.70 -6.91 -7.08
C MET A 94 8.88 -7.55 -5.70
N ASP A 95 9.62 -6.93 -4.80
CA ASP A 95 9.87 -7.41 -3.44
C ASP A 95 8.58 -7.45 -2.61
N PHE A 96 7.73 -6.44 -2.75
CA PHE A 96 6.41 -6.40 -2.11
C PHE A 96 5.47 -7.53 -2.57
N VAL A 97 5.48 -7.85 -3.86
CA VAL A 97 4.61 -8.89 -4.43
C VAL A 97 5.12 -10.30 -4.06
N GLU A 98 6.44 -10.46 -3.96
CA GLU A 98 7.06 -11.77 -3.68
C GLU A 98 7.12 -12.08 -2.18
N HIS A 99 7.26 -11.08 -1.32
CA HIS A 99 7.54 -11.24 0.11
C HIS A 99 6.59 -10.46 1.03
N GLY A 100 5.61 -9.73 0.50
CA GLY A 100 4.77 -8.81 1.28
C GLY A 100 4.06 -9.48 2.47
N ASP A 101 3.50 -10.65 2.29
CA ASP A 101 2.81 -11.40 3.36
C ASP A 101 3.81 -12.02 4.36
N HIS A 102 4.95 -12.51 3.89
CA HIS A 102 5.97 -13.12 4.74
C HIS A 102 6.74 -12.13 5.60
N TYR A 103 6.96 -10.90 5.11
CA TYR A 103 7.66 -9.86 5.87
C TYR A 103 6.84 -9.37 7.06
N ASP A 104 5.53 -9.20 6.89
CA ASP A 104 4.62 -8.79 7.96
C ASP A 104 4.51 -9.89 9.03
N ASP A 105 4.52 -11.16 8.67
CA ASP A 105 4.53 -12.29 9.58
C ASP A 105 5.84 -12.36 10.38
N GLU A 106 7.00 -12.23 9.73
CA GLU A 106 8.31 -12.25 10.38
C GLU A 106 8.48 -11.09 11.36
N LEU A 107 8.05 -9.88 10.97
CA LEU A 107 8.11 -8.69 11.82
C LEU A 107 7.15 -8.82 13.01
N SER A 108 5.95 -9.35 12.78
CA SER A 108 4.96 -9.63 13.82
C SER A 108 5.49 -10.62 14.84
N ASP A 109 6.13 -11.70 14.38
CA ASP A 109 6.75 -12.70 15.25
C ASP A 109 7.92 -12.12 16.07
N LYS A 110 8.76 -11.29 15.46
CA LYS A 110 9.84 -10.57 16.18
C LYS A 110 9.27 -9.64 17.26
N MET A 111 8.21 -8.89 16.96
CA MET A 111 7.56 -8.02 17.93
C MET A 111 6.88 -8.79 19.06
N ARG A 112 6.29 -9.95 18.78
CA ARG A 112 5.69 -10.82 19.79
C ARG A 112 6.75 -11.40 20.73
N ASN A 113 7.83 -11.97 20.18
CA ASN A 113 8.93 -12.50 20.96
C ASN A 113 9.58 -11.44 21.87
N LEU A 114 9.76 -10.22 21.34
CA LEU A 114 10.25 -9.08 22.09
C LEU A 114 9.34 -8.72 23.27
N SER A 115 8.02 -8.75 23.03
CA SER A 115 7.00 -8.45 24.05
C SER A 115 6.97 -9.52 25.15
N GLU A 116 7.23 -10.78 24.81
CA GLU A 116 7.35 -11.88 25.76
C GLU A 116 8.61 -11.71 26.62
N GLU A 117 9.76 -11.44 26.00
CA GLU A 117 11.02 -11.20 26.72
C GLU A 117 10.93 -9.99 27.65
N GLN A 118 10.30 -8.92 27.24
CA GLN A 118 10.05 -7.75 28.11
C GLN A 118 9.17 -8.10 29.32
N ARG A 119 8.14 -8.95 29.14
CA ARG A 119 7.28 -9.41 30.24
C ARG A 119 8.06 -10.26 31.24
N GLU A 120 8.91 -11.16 30.76
CA GLU A 120 9.76 -12.01 31.61
C GLU A 120 10.76 -11.18 32.44
N LEU A 121 11.43 -10.21 31.80
CA LEU A 121 12.34 -9.30 32.47
C LEU A 121 11.60 -8.43 33.52
N GLY A 122 10.40 -7.98 33.19
CA GLY A 122 9.55 -7.24 34.13
C GLY A 122 9.13 -8.08 35.35
N TRP A 123 8.86 -9.36 35.14
CA TRP A 123 8.59 -10.28 36.26
C TRP A 123 9.82 -10.51 37.13
N LEU A 124 10.96 -10.81 36.51
CA LEU A 124 12.22 -11.03 37.21
C LEU A 124 12.67 -9.80 38.01
N LYS A 125 12.51 -8.61 37.45
CA LYS A 125 12.79 -7.34 38.16
C LYS A 125 11.94 -7.21 39.44
N ARG A 126 10.64 -7.48 39.35
CA ARG A 126 9.74 -7.43 40.50
C ARG A 126 10.11 -8.43 41.59
N GLU A 127 10.54 -9.62 41.19
CA GLU A 127 10.98 -10.67 42.11
C GLU A 127 12.25 -10.26 42.85
N LEU A 128 13.25 -9.75 42.11
CA LEU A 128 14.47 -9.20 42.73
C LEU A 128 14.20 -8.04 43.68
N GLU A 129 13.30 -7.12 43.32
CA GLU A 129 12.90 -6.02 44.19
C GLU A 129 12.18 -6.48 45.45
N ARG A 130 11.42 -7.58 45.43
CA ARG A 130 10.84 -8.20 46.63
C ARG A 130 11.95 -8.78 47.51
N SER A 131 12.80 -9.63 46.95
CA SER A 131 13.91 -10.25 47.68
C SER A 131 14.84 -9.22 48.29
N ARG A 132 15.08 -8.11 47.61
CA ARG A 132 15.87 -6.99 48.19
C ARG A 132 15.18 -6.38 49.41
N ARG A 133 13.87 -6.14 49.35
CA ARG A 133 13.12 -5.59 50.49
C ARG A 133 13.13 -6.53 51.69
N ASP A 134 13.03 -7.83 51.46
CA ASP A 134 13.07 -8.85 52.49
C ASP A 134 14.43 -8.86 53.18
N LEU A 135 15.54 -8.79 52.45
CA LEU A 135 16.90 -8.66 53.00
C LEU A 135 17.13 -7.36 53.75
N GLU A 136 16.60 -6.25 53.28
CA GLU A 136 16.67 -4.95 53.97
C GLU A 136 15.90 -5.00 55.29
N PHE A 137 14.78 -5.72 55.34
CA PHE A 137 14.03 -5.93 56.59
C PHE A 137 14.81 -6.86 57.55
N GLU A 138 15.37 -7.97 57.08
CA GLU A 138 16.19 -8.89 57.88
C GLU A 138 17.40 -8.14 58.47
N LYS A 139 18.06 -7.29 57.67
CA LYS A 139 19.22 -6.51 58.11
C LYS A 139 18.96 -5.65 59.35
N ARG A 140 17.73 -5.17 59.54
CA ARG A 140 17.39 -4.30 60.73
C ARG A 140 17.49 -5.06 62.05
N ASN A 141 17.24 -6.35 62.05
CA ASN A 141 17.18 -7.20 63.23
C ASN A 141 18.39 -8.16 63.35
N ALA A 142 19.36 -8.10 62.45
CA ALA A 142 20.49 -8.99 62.37
C ALA A 142 21.65 -8.54 63.27
N ASP A 143 22.46 -9.50 63.73
CA ASP A 143 23.73 -9.23 64.40
C ASP A 143 24.81 -8.76 63.40
N SER A 144 26.01 -8.43 63.92
CA SER A 144 27.10 -7.85 63.12
C SER A 144 27.57 -8.77 61.97
N THR A 145 27.65 -10.09 62.21
CA THR A 145 28.12 -11.07 61.24
C THR A 145 27.07 -11.25 60.14
N ARG A 146 25.82 -11.41 60.52
CA ARG A 146 24.70 -11.55 59.61
C ARG A 146 24.45 -10.28 58.78
N ARG A 147 24.66 -9.10 59.32
CA ARG A 147 24.61 -7.84 58.56
C ARG A 147 25.62 -7.80 57.45
N GLN A 148 26.84 -8.28 57.68
CA GLN A 148 27.88 -8.30 56.66
C GLN A 148 27.54 -9.26 55.50
N GLU A 149 26.96 -10.43 55.84
CA GLU A 149 26.46 -11.36 54.81
C GLU A 149 25.32 -10.75 53.95
N ILE A 150 24.36 -10.04 54.62
CA ILE A 150 23.27 -9.38 53.94
C ILE A 150 23.79 -8.25 53.07
N ASP A 151 24.78 -7.48 53.49
CA ASP A 151 25.38 -6.41 52.70
C ASP A 151 26.06 -6.97 51.43
N ASN A 152 26.73 -8.09 51.51
CA ASN A 152 27.30 -8.75 50.34
C ASN A 152 26.20 -9.18 49.36
N ARG A 153 25.13 -9.83 49.85
CA ARG A 153 23.98 -10.20 49.03
C ARG A 153 23.29 -9.01 48.39
N LEU A 154 23.05 -7.93 49.11
CA LEU A 154 22.48 -6.70 48.57
C LEU A 154 23.37 -6.09 47.48
N SER A 155 24.69 -6.18 47.61
CA SER A 155 25.63 -5.77 46.56
C SER A 155 25.47 -6.63 45.28
N GLU A 156 25.30 -7.94 45.40
CA GLU A 156 25.06 -8.84 44.28
C GLU A 156 23.71 -8.53 43.62
N PHE A 157 22.64 -8.36 44.40
CA PHE A 157 21.33 -7.95 43.86
C PHE A 157 21.40 -6.64 43.08
N ASN A 158 22.10 -5.64 43.59
CA ASN A 158 22.25 -4.36 42.88
C ASN A 158 22.96 -4.55 41.52
N LYS A 159 23.94 -5.45 41.45
CA LYS A 159 24.60 -5.79 40.18
C LYS A 159 23.63 -6.50 39.20
N GLU A 160 22.80 -7.40 39.70
CA GLU A 160 21.80 -8.09 38.88
C GLU A 160 20.71 -7.14 38.38
N VAL A 161 20.20 -6.27 39.25
CA VAL A 161 19.24 -5.22 38.88
C VAL A 161 19.82 -4.29 37.81
N ALA A 162 21.11 -3.90 37.96
CA ALA A 162 21.78 -3.09 36.93
C ALA A 162 21.90 -3.81 35.58
N LYS A 163 22.21 -5.11 35.58
CA LYS A 163 22.25 -5.93 34.35
C LYS A 163 20.87 -6.04 33.69
N LEU A 164 19.82 -6.26 34.50
CA LEU A 164 18.46 -6.30 33.99
C LEU A 164 18.01 -4.95 33.42
N ALA A 165 18.34 -3.84 34.09
CA ALA A 165 18.05 -2.53 33.57
C ALA A 165 18.76 -2.26 32.24
N ALA A 166 20.02 -2.66 32.10
CA ALA A 166 20.74 -2.55 30.83
C ALA A 166 20.12 -3.42 29.71
N LYS A 167 19.70 -4.66 30.07
CA LYS A 167 19.01 -5.54 29.12
C LYS A 167 17.66 -4.96 28.71
N THR A 168 16.88 -4.45 29.63
CA THR A 168 15.58 -3.80 29.33
C THR A 168 15.76 -2.61 28.40
N ALA A 169 16.74 -1.74 28.68
CA ALA A 169 17.05 -0.60 27.82
C ALA A 169 17.49 -1.03 26.41
N GLY A 170 18.25 -2.10 26.31
CA GLY A 170 18.63 -2.68 25.01
C GLY A 170 17.41 -3.18 24.20
N LEU A 171 16.47 -3.85 24.88
CA LEU A 171 15.23 -4.32 24.23
C LEU A 171 14.32 -3.18 23.83
N GLU A 172 14.21 -2.11 24.65
CA GLU A 172 13.45 -0.92 24.29
C GLU A 172 14.05 -0.23 23.05
N LYS A 173 15.37 -0.12 22.99
CA LYS A 173 16.05 0.43 21.82
C LYS A 173 15.76 -0.40 20.56
N PHE A 174 15.90 -1.71 20.65
CA PHE A 174 15.62 -2.62 19.55
C PHE A 174 14.15 -2.57 19.11
N ARG A 175 13.21 -2.45 20.06
CA ARG A 175 11.79 -2.25 19.76
C ARG A 175 11.56 -0.97 18.96
N ASN A 176 12.16 0.15 19.38
CA ASN A 176 12.02 1.43 18.69
C ASN A 176 12.62 1.39 17.27
N GLU A 177 13.71 0.65 17.09
CA GLU A 177 14.31 0.41 15.77
C GLU A 177 13.35 -0.38 14.87
N LEU A 178 12.76 -1.47 15.37
CA LEU A 178 11.76 -2.26 14.63
C LEU A 178 10.49 -1.46 14.29
N GLU A 179 9.98 -0.66 15.24
CA GLU A 179 8.82 0.21 14.99
C GLU A 179 9.15 1.27 13.92
N SER A 180 10.34 1.83 13.95
CA SER A 180 10.81 2.78 12.94
C SER A 180 10.91 2.13 11.56
N GLU A 181 11.50 0.93 11.49
CA GLU A 181 11.63 0.15 10.26
C GLU A 181 10.25 -0.18 9.66
N ARG A 182 9.32 -0.64 10.50
CA ARG A 182 7.93 -0.90 10.11
C ARG A 182 7.25 0.34 9.53
N ASN A 183 7.34 1.46 10.23
CA ASN A 183 6.71 2.72 9.80
C ASN A 183 7.30 3.21 8.46
N GLN A 184 8.60 3.07 8.28
CA GLN A 184 9.28 3.43 7.06
C GLN A 184 8.85 2.54 5.89
N GLU A 185 8.76 1.23 6.14
CA GLU A 185 8.28 0.27 5.14
C GLU A 185 6.82 0.55 4.73
N MET A 186 5.94 0.81 5.71
CA MET A 186 4.55 1.20 5.43
C MET A 186 4.47 2.48 4.59
N ALA A 187 5.27 3.50 4.91
CA ALA A 187 5.34 4.74 4.14
C ALA A 187 5.82 4.51 2.70
N ASN A 188 6.84 3.68 2.52
CA ASN A 188 7.34 3.29 1.20
C ASN A 188 6.27 2.56 0.38
N ARG A 189 5.57 1.60 0.98
CA ARG A 189 4.46 0.86 0.36
C ARG A 189 3.34 1.79 -0.08
N GLN A 190 2.95 2.73 0.78
CA GLN A 190 1.94 3.74 0.43
C GLN A 190 2.39 4.65 -0.73
N ALA A 191 3.65 5.08 -0.75
CA ALA A 191 4.21 5.89 -1.82
C ALA A 191 4.20 5.13 -3.16
N VAL A 192 4.60 3.85 -3.16
CA VAL A 192 4.56 2.98 -4.34
C VAL A 192 3.14 2.76 -4.83
N LYS A 193 2.20 2.45 -3.92
CA LYS A 193 0.77 2.32 -4.26
C LYS A 193 0.23 3.59 -4.90
N LYS A 194 0.49 4.76 -4.30
CA LYS A 194 0.04 6.06 -4.81
C LYS A 194 0.60 6.36 -6.20
N LYS A 195 1.87 6.05 -6.44
CA LYS A 195 2.51 6.24 -7.75
C LYS A 195 1.88 5.32 -8.80
N LEU A 196 1.75 4.02 -8.51
CA LEU A 196 1.12 3.06 -9.42
C LEU A 196 -0.32 3.43 -9.74
N TYR A 197 -1.07 3.89 -8.73
CA TYR A 197 -2.42 4.40 -8.91
C TYR A 197 -2.46 5.56 -9.90
N SER A 198 -1.64 6.60 -9.67
CA SER A 198 -1.62 7.80 -10.51
C SER A 198 -1.18 7.50 -11.95
N GLU A 199 -0.18 6.66 -12.13
CA GLU A 199 0.30 6.26 -13.45
C GLU A 199 -0.70 5.39 -14.21
N SER A 200 -1.37 4.47 -13.52
CA SER A 200 -2.40 3.64 -14.13
C SER A 200 -3.61 4.47 -14.54
N LEU A 201 -3.98 5.45 -13.72
CA LEU A 201 -5.05 6.38 -14.02
C LEU A 201 -4.72 7.24 -15.25
N ALA A 202 -3.52 7.82 -15.30
CA ALA A 202 -3.07 8.60 -16.44
C ALA A 202 -3.10 7.79 -17.75
N LEU A 203 -2.67 6.52 -17.68
CA LEU A 203 -2.71 5.61 -18.80
C LEU A 203 -4.14 5.30 -19.24
N PHE A 204 -5.05 5.09 -18.28
CA PHE A 204 -6.47 4.89 -18.57
C PHE A 204 -7.08 6.13 -19.22
N GLU A 205 -6.86 7.31 -18.67
CA GLU A 205 -7.34 8.60 -19.20
C GLU A 205 -6.84 8.83 -20.63
N ASP A 206 -5.57 8.56 -20.89
CA ASP A 206 -4.98 8.64 -22.22
C ASP A 206 -5.69 7.71 -23.21
N THR A 207 -5.94 6.46 -22.79
CA THR A 207 -6.62 5.45 -23.61
C THR A 207 -8.05 5.84 -23.97
N ILE A 208 -8.85 6.25 -22.96
CA ILE A 208 -10.24 6.63 -23.23
C ILE A 208 -10.32 7.92 -24.05
N GLY A 209 -9.39 8.85 -23.83
CA GLY A 209 -9.29 10.07 -24.62
C GLY A 209 -9.01 9.78 -26.10
N ASP A 210 -8.01 8.94 -26.39
CA ASP A 210 -7.67 8.53 -27.76
C ASP A 210 -8.82 7.75 -28.40
N MET A 211 -9.44 6.84 -27.67
CA MET A 211 -10.59 6.08 -28.16
C MET A 211 -11.77 6.99 -28.49
N LEU A 212 -12.11 7.92 -27.60
CA LEU A 212 -13.24 8.83 -27.82
C LEU A 212 -12.99 9.79 -28.99
N CYS A 213 -11.79 10.34 -29.11
CA CYS A 213 -11.44 11.23 -30.21
C CYS A 213 -11.34 10.53 -31.56
N SER A 214 -10.94 9.24 -31.56
CA SER A 214 -10.80 8.47 -32.82
C SER A 214 -12.10 7.79 -33.26
N TYR A 215 -12.88 7.26 -32.30
CA TYR A 215 -14.01 6.38 -32.62
C TYR A 215 -15.36 6.88 -32.08
N GLY A 216 -15.40 7.99 -31.30
CA GLY A 216 -16.64 8.53 -30.73
C GLY A 216 -17.71 8.89 -31.76
N ALA A 217 -17.34 9.17 -33.02
CA ALA A 217 -18.29 9.31 -34.13
C ALA A 217 -19.13 8.07 -34.42
N GLY A 218 -18.72 6.90 -33.92
CA GLY A 218 -19.47 5.63 -34.07
C GLY A 218 -20.78 5.61 -33.28
N LEU A 219 -20.95 6.47 -32.27
CA LEU A 219 -22.18 6.59 -31.46
C LEU A 219 -23.17 7.56 -32.09
N ARG A 220 -23.57 7.30 -33.33
CA ARG A 220 -24.43 8.19 -34.13
C ARG A 220 -25.83 8.38 -33.57
N SER A 221 -26.35 7.34 -32.93
CA SER A 221 -27.69 7.34 -32.34
C SER A 221 -27.76 8.09 -31.00
N LEU A 222 -26.61 8.50 -30.43
CA LEU A 222 -26.55 9.23 -29.16
C LEU A 222 -26.82 10.72 -29.41
N SER A 223 -27.70 11.32 -28.59
CA SER A 223 -27.97 12.76 -28.64
C SER A 223 -26.76 13.58 -28.18
N ASN A 224 -26.65 14.83 -28.61
CA ASN A 224 -25.60 15.75 -28.18
C ASN A 224 -25.63 16.05 -26.68
N ASP A 225 -26.81 15.98 -26.07
CA ASP A 225 -27.05 16.28 -24.66
C ASP A 225 -26.86 15.04 -23.76
N GLU A 226 -26.74 13.85 -24.35
CA GLU A 226 -26.46 12.61 -23.64
C GLU A 226 -24.96 12.49 -23.33
N ASN A 227 -24.65 11.63 -22.37
CA ASN A 227 -23.30 11.47 -21.85
C ASN A 227 -22.70 10.12 -22.25
N ILE A 228 -21.38 10.07 -22.25
CA ILE A 228 -20.58 8.84 -22.30
C ILE A 228 -19.88 8.75 -20.95
N THR A 229 -20.22 7.71 -20.17
CA THR A 229 -19.75 7.54 -18.80
C THR A 229 -18.86 6.28 -18.72
N PHE A 230 -17.72 6.42 -18.04
CA PHE A 230 -16.86 5.32 -17.68
C PHE A 230 -16.88 5.19 -16.16
N LEU A 231 -17.27 4.01 -15.67
CA LEU A 231 -17.32 3.62 -14.28
C LEU A 231 -16.18 2.65 -14.01
N LEU A 232 -15.17 3.07 -13.27
CA LEU A 232 -14.08 2.24 -12.79
C LEU A 232 -14.47 1.69 -11.43
N SER A 233 -14.88 0.43 -11.41
CA SER A 233 -15.31 -0.22 -10.18
C SER A 233 -14.11 -0.55 -9.29
N ASP A 234 -14.29 -0.30 -7.99
CA ASP A 234 -13.32 -0.63 -6.93
C ASP A 234 -11.90 -0.08 -7.19
N PHE A 235 -11.78 1.09 -7.82
CA PHE A 235 -10.47 1.60 -8.25
C PHE A 235 -9.75 2.42 -7.17
N VAL A 236 -10.47 3.10 -6.30
CA VAL A 236 -9.89 3.93 -5.23
C VAL A 236 -10.03 3.21 -3.90
N GLU A 237 -8.91 2.98 -3.19
CA GLU A 237 -8.97 2.58 -1.79
C GLU A 237 -9.48 3.77 -0.96
N ALA A 238 -10.42 3.50 -0.06
CA ALA A 238 -10.79 4.44 0.97
C ALA A 238 -9.57 4.72 1.87
N ASP A 239 -9.38 5.97 2.28
CA ASP A 239 -8.41 6.31 3.32
C ASP A 239 -8.71 5.50 4.59
N ASP A 240 -7.68 5.19 5.38
CA ASP A 240 -7.71 4.31 6.57
C ASP A 240 -8.84 4.62 7.57
N ASP A 241 -9.41 5.83 7.53
CA ASP A 241 -10.50 6.28 8.41
C ASP A 241 -11.90 5.96 7.86
N SER A 242 -12.04 5.43 6.64
CA SER A 242 -13.34 5.11 6.07
C SER A 242 -13.70 3.63 6.30
N VAL A 243 -14.80 3.41 6.98
CA VAL A 243 -15.42 2.08 7.23
C VAL A 243 -15.94 1.44 5.94
N ILE A 244 -15.96 2.17 4.84
CA ILE A 244 -16.48 1.74 3.54
C ILE A 244 -15.28 1.48 2.63
N GLY A 245 -15.17 0.26 2.13
CA GLY A 245 -14.11 -0.26 1.25
C GLY A 245 -13.68 0.64 0.08
N SER A 246 -13.42 0.09 -1.06
CA SER A 246 -13.05 0.82 -2.27
C SER A 246 -14.16 1.71 -2.81
N HIS A 247 -13.79 2.82 -3.43
CA HIS A 247 -14.69 3.71 -4.16
C HIS A 247 -14.58 3.48 -5.66
N ASP A 248 -15.71 3.69 -6.33
CA ASP A 248 -15.76 3.73 -7.79
C ASP A 248 -15.33 5.11 -8.29
N LYS A 249 -14.56 5.16 -9.37
CA LYS A 249 -14.21 6.40 -10.04
C LYS A 249 -15.00 6.55 -11.32
N VAL A 250 -15.68 7.68 -11.45
CA VAL A 250 -16.61 7.95 -12.57
C VAL A 250 -16.11 9.09 -13.42
N TYR A 251 -16.07 8.89 -14.73
CA TYR A 251 -15.80 9.90 -15.75
C TYR A 251 -17.02 10.10 -16.62
N VAL A 252 -17.50 11.33 -16.74
CA VAL A 252 -18.67 11.68 -17.54
C VAL A 252 -18.28 12.69 -18.62
N PHE A 253 -18.36 12.27 -19.87
CA PHE A 253 -18.10 13.07 -21.06
C PHE A 253 -19.41 13.44 -21.73
N LYS A 254 -19.61 14.71 -22.09
CA LYS A 254 -20.74 15.10 -22.92
C LYS A 254 -20.49 14.67 -24.37
N HIS A 255 -21.47 14.05 -25.01
CA HIS A 255 -21.32 13.58 -26.40
C HIS A 255 -20.99 14.70 -27.38
N LYS A 256 -21.49 15.93 -27.16
CA LYS A 256 -21.11 17.12 -27.97
C LYS A 256 -19.61 17.42 -27.93
N ASP A 257 -18.95 17.22 -26.75
CA ASP A 257 -17.53 17.50 -26.59
C ASP A 257 -16.69 16.40 -27.26
N VAL A 258 -17.15 15.15 -27.18
CA VAL A 258 -16.58 14.03 -27.94
C VAL A 258 -16.66 14.28 -29.45
N LYS A 259 -17.81 14.72 -29.97
CA LYS A 259 -17.95 15.10 -31.38
C LYS A 259 -17.02 16.24 -31.79
N ALA A 260 -16.82 17.22 -30.90
CA ALA A 260 -15.85 18.28 -31.15
C ALA A 260 -14.42 17.76 -31.28
N CYS A 261 -14.03 16.77 -30.45
CA CYS A 261 -12.73 16.11 -30.56
C CYS A 261 -12.60 15.33 -31.88
N VAL A 262 -13.56 14.49 -32.21
CA VAL A 262 -13.56 13.70 -33.44
C VAL A 262 -13.45 14.59 -34.71
N THR A 263 -14.07 15.76 -34.68
CA THR A 263 -14.06 16.71 -35.83
C THR A 263 -12.84 17.64 -35.83
N GLY A 264 -11.90 17.47 -34.90
CA GLY A 264 -10.69 18.31 -34.76
C GLY A 264 -10.93 19.72 -34.26
N LYS A 265 -12.14 20.03 -33.77
CA LYS A 265 -12.47 21.32 -33.13
C LYS A 265 -11.95 21.42 -31.70
N SER A 266 -11.68 20.30 -31.08
CA SER A 266 -11.08 20.18 -29.75
C SER A 266 -9.99 19.10 -29.79
N ASP A 267 -9.05 19.17 -28.85
CA ASP A 267 -8.03 18.14 -28.67
C ASP A 267 -8.38 17.19 -27.50
N LYS A 268 -7.64 16.09 -27.40
CA LYS A 268 -7.79 15.07 -26.33
C LYS A 268 -7.70 15.70 -24.95
N ASN A 269 -6.72 16.59 -24.72
CA ASN A 269 -6.49 17.18 -23.40
C ASN A 269 -7.66 18.06 -22.97
N LYS A 270 -8.23 18.84 -23.89
CA LYS A 270 -9.45 19.63 -23.64
C LYS A 270 -10.65 18.75 -23.35
N LEU A 271 -10.79 17.63 -24.07
CA LEU A 271 -11.86 16.65 -23.81
C LEU A 271 -11.75 16.07 -22.40
N LEU A 272 -10.54 15.63 -21.99
CA LEU A 272 -10.28 15.08 -20.65
C LEU A 272 -10.51 16.13 -19.55
N THR A 273 -10.09 17.38 -19.77
CA THR A 273 -10.29 18.48 -18.81
C THR A 273 -11.77 18.88 -18.68
N ALA A 274 -12.56 18.72 -19.74
CA ALA A 274 -13.99 19.04 -19.75
C ALA A 274 -14.86 17.91 -19.12
N ALA A 275 -14.28 16.76 -18.86
CA ALA A 275 -14.97 15.64 -18.22
C ALA A 275 -15.32 15.96 -16.76
N ASN A 276 -16.53 15.63 -16.34
CA ASN A 276 -16.89 15.61 -14.94
C ASN A 276 -16.36 14.30 -14.31
N THR A 277 -15.49 14.43 -13.31
CA THR A 277 -14.91 13.28 -12.62
C THR A 277 -15.27 13.35 -11.14
N TYR A 278 -15.75 12.25 -10.58
CA TYR A 278 -16.09 12.12 -9.15
C TYR A 278 -15.88 10.70 -8.65
N LEU A 279 -15.84 10.55 -7.34
CA LEU A 279 -15.83 9.27 -6.62
C LEU A 279 -17.24 8.95 -6.15
N PHE A 280 -17.57 7.68 -6.20
CA PHE A 280 -18.92 7.19 -5.84
C PHE A 280 -18.83 6.01 -4.88
#